data_644694808f5bc7966ffcfb41dd0cfe2f
#
_entry.id   644694808f5bc7966ffcfb41dd0cfe2f
#
_cell.length_a   1.000
_cell.length_b   1.000
_cell.length_c   1.000
_cell.angle_alpha   90.00
_cell.angle_beta   90.00
_cell.angle_gamma   90.00
#
_symmetry.space_group_name_H-M   'P 1'
#
loop_
_entity.id
_entity.type
_entity.pdbx_description
1 polymer ?
#
loop_
_entity_poly.entity_id
_entity_poly.type
_entity_poly.pdbx_seq_one_letter_code
_entity_poly.pdbx_strand_id
1 'polypeptide(L)'
;MLTLNYRDSRPIYEQIKDGLRRMIVTGAMAQDEKLPSVRALATQLSINPNTIQRAYNELEAEGYIYSVAGKGSFVSGTADADAVRRETLRADVKKLLNELRYLGVTEADAAALIKDCLLYTSDAA
;
A
#
# COMPACT_ATOMS: atom_id res chain seq x y z
N MET A 1 -11.91 -10.44 -4.77
CA MET A 1 -12.11 -10.04 -6.16
C MET A 1 -11.98 -8.53 -6.31
N LEU A 2 -11.33 -8.08 -7.38
CA LEU A 2 -11.17 -6.65 -7.61
C LEU A 2 -12.45 -6.03 -8.12
N THR A 3 -12.91 -4.99 -7.43
CA THR A 3 -14.07 -4.22 -7.84
C THR A 3 -13.64 -2.77 -7.99
N LEU A 4 -13.81 -2.20 -9.19
CA LEU A 4 -13.48 -0.82 -9.46
C LEU A 4 -14.72 0.05 -9.34
N ASN A 5 -14.55 1.21 -8.71
CA ASN A 5 -15.62 2.20 -8.57
C ASN A 5 -15.19 3.49 -9.26
N TYR A 6 -15.76 3.74 -10.42
CA TYR A 6 -15.44 4.95 -11.21
C TYR A 6 -16.01 6.23 -10.59
N ARG A 7 -16.89 6.11 -9.61
CA ARG A 7 -17.42 7.25 -8.86
C ARG A 7 -16.52 7.64 -7.68
N ASP A 8 -15.59 6.75 -7.29
CA ASP A 8 -14.63 7.03 -6.25
C ASP A 8 -13.65 8.09 -6.77
N SER A 9 -13.34 9.09 -5.94
CA SER A 9 -12.40 10.16 -6.30
C SER A 9 -10.95 9.69 -6.39
N ARG A 10 -10.64 8.51 -5.83
CA ARG A 10 -9.28 7.99 -5.89
C ARG A 10 -8.94 7.52 -7.30
N PRO A 11 -7.69 7.71 -7.73
CA PRO A 11 -7.23 7.18 -9.02
C PRO A 11 -7.45 5.67 -9.12
N ILE A 12 -7.67 5.19 -10.34
CA ILE A 12 -7.93 3.78 -10.59
C ILE A 12 -6.76 2.90 -10.13
N TYR A 13 -5.50 3.35 -10.32
CA TYR A 13 -4.35 2.56 -9.89
C TYR A 13 -4.34 2.34 -8.37
N GLU A 14 -4.79 3.31 -7.59
CA GLU A 14 -4.89 3.16 -6.14
C GLU A 14 -5.96 2.15 -5.74
N GLN A 15 -7.09 2.14 -6.44
CA GLN A 15 -8.14 1.15 -6.19
C GLN A 15 -7.66 -0.26 -6.49
N ILE A 16 -6.92 -0.44 -7.58
CA ILE A 16 -6.32 -1.72 -7.97
C ILE A 16 -5.32 -2.17 -6.91
N LYS A 17 -4.43 -1.27 -6.52
CA LYS A 17 -3.42 -1.52 -5.50
C LYS A 17 -4.06 -1.93 -4.17
N ASP A 18 -5.04 -1.16 -3.71
CA ASP A 18 -5.74 -1.44 -2.44
C ASP A 18 -6.50 -2.76 -2.49
N GLY A 19 -7.14 -3.06 -3.61
CA GLY A 19 -7.85 -4.32 -3.78
C GLY A 19 -6.92 -5.52 -3.70
N LEU A 20 -5.80 -5.47 -4.42
CA LEU A 20 -4.79 -6.53 -4.39
C LEU A 20 -4.16 -6.66 -3.01
N ARG A 21 -3.79 -5.55 -2.39
CA ARG A 21 -3.24 -5.56 -1.04
C ARG A 21 -4.18 -6.23 -0.06
N ARG A 22 -5.47 -5.91 -0.13
CA ARG A 22 -6.48 -6.52 0.73
C ARG A 22 -6.57 -8.02 0.53
N MET A 23 -6.51 -8.49 -0.72
CA MET A 23 -6.54 -9.92 -1.02
C MET A 23 -5.31 -10.63 -0.45
N ILE A 24 -4.15 -9.98 -0.47
CA ILE A 24 -2.92 -10.52 0.09
C ILE A 24 -2.99 -10.57 1.62
N VAL A 25 -3.38 -9.48 2.24
CA VAL A 25 -3.43 -9.35 3.70
C VAL A 25 -4.46 -10.30 4.31
N THR A 26 -5.60 -10.48 3.65
CA THR A 26 -6.66 -11.37 4.14
C THR A 26 -6.42 -12.85 3.82
N GLY A 27 -5.38 -13.15 3.03
CA GLY A 27 -5.09 -14.53 2.64
C GLY A 27 -5.90 -15.03 1.46
N ALA A 28 -6.73 -14.18 0.84
CA ALA A 28 -7.45 -14.55 -0.39
C ALA A 28 -6.48 -14.92 -1.51
N MET A 29 -5.30 -14.29 -1.53
CA MET A 29 -4.17 -14.73 -2.34
C MET A 29 -3.11 -15.29 -1.39
N ALA A 30 -2.68 -16.51 -1.63
CA ALA A 30 -1.72 -17.20 -0.78
C ALA A 30 -0.30 -16.70 -1.01
N GLN A 31 0.57 -16.90 -0.03
CA GLN A 31 2.00 -16.62 -0.18
C GLN A 31 2.55 -17.41 -1.36
N ASP A 32 3.37 -16.74 -2.16
CA ASP A 32 4.00 -17.29 -3.37
C ASP A 32 3.02 -17.60 -4.51
N GLU A 33 1.76 -17.25 -4.36
CA GLU A 33 0.79 -17.36 -5.45
C GLU A 33 1.16 -16.36 -6.55
N LYS A 34 1.08 -16.80 -7.79
CA LYS A 34 1.40 -15.96 -8.95
C LYS A 34 0.25 -15.00 -9.23
N LEU A 35 0.58 -13.72 -9.37
CA LEU A 35 -0.40 -12.72 -9.82
C LEU A 35 -0.64 -12.86 -11.32
N PRO A 36 -1.82 -12.42 -11.81
CA PRO A 36 -2.02 -12.28 -13.24
C PRO A 36 -0.95 -11.36 -13.84
N SER A 37 -0.56 -11.60 -15.08
CA SER A 37 0.36 -10.68 -15.75
C SER A 37 -0.32 -9.30 -15.87
N VAL A 38 0.50 -8.26 -15.98
CA VAL A 38 0.00 -6.89 -16.17
C VAL A 38 -0.97 -6.84 -17.35
N ARG A 39 -0.59 -7.46 -18.47
CA ARG A 39 -1.42 -7.49 -19.68
C ARG A 39 -2.72 -8.25 -19.46
N ALA A 40 -2.66 -9.40 -18.80
CA ALA A 40 -3.85 -10.21 -18.54
C ALA A 40 -4.84 -9.46 -17.65
N LEU A 41 -4.37 -8.84 -16.58
CA LEU A 41 -5.24 -8.09 -15.67
C LEU A 41 -5.79 -6.85 -16.35
N ALA A 42 -4.98 -6.16 -17.14
CA ALA A 42 -5.43 -4.99 -17.90
C ALA A 42 -6.55 -5.35 -18.88
N THR A 43 -6.44 -6.47 -19.57
CA THR A 43 -7.47 -6.98 -20.45
C THR A 43 -8.73 -7.35 -19.68
N GLN A 44 -8.56 -8.07 -18.57
CA GLN A 44 -9.69 -8.51 -17.75
C GLN A 44 -10.50 -7.34 -17.19
N LEU A 45 -9.83 -6.26 -16.78
CA LEU A 45 -10.46 -5.09 -16.17
C LEU A 45 -10.78 -3.99 -17.20
N SER A 46 -10.36 -4.16 -18.44
CA SER A 46 -10.48 -3.13 -19.50
C SER A 46 -9.79 -1.82 -19.09
N ILE A 47 -8.60 -1.95 -18.51
CA ILE A 47 -7.80 -0.83 -18.00
C ILE A 47 -6.48 -0.77 -18.78
N ASN A 48 -5.91 0.44 -18.89
CA ASN A 48 -4.61 0.64 -19.51
C ASN A 48 -3.54 -0.17 -18.76
N PRO A 49 -2.71 -0.97 -19.48
CA PRO A 49 -1.63 -1.73 -18.85
C PRO A 49 -0.69 -0.89 -18.01
N ASN A 50 -0.44 0.36 -18.36
CA ASN A 50 0.42 1.25 -17.60
C ASN A 50 -0.14 1.53 -16.19
N THR A 51 -1.45 1.61 -16.08
CA THR A 51 -2.14 1.78 -14.79
C THR A 51 -1.93 0.55 -13.90
N ILE A 52 -2.05 -0.64 -14.49
CA ILE A 52 -1.80 -1.90 -13.78
C ILE A 52 -0.32 -1.99 -13.36
N GLN A 53 0.59 -1.65 -14.27
CA GLN A 53 2.02 -1.68 -13.99
C GLN A 53 2.38 -0.76 -12.82
N ARG A 54 1.78 0.43 -12.77
CA ARG A 54 2.00 1.36 -11.65
C ARG A 54 1.56 0.74 -10.32
N ALA A 55 0.39 0.11 -10.29
CA ALA A 55 -0.10 -0.55 -9.09
C ALA A 55 0.85 -1.66 -8.64
N TYR A 56 1.33 -2.48 -9.57
CA TYR A 56 2.27 -3.57 -9.27
C TYR A 56 3.60 -3.03 -8.77
N ASN A 57 4.11 -1.97 -9.39
CA ASN A 57 5.37 -1.37 -8.96
C ASN A 57 5.29 -0.86 -7.52
N GLU A 58 4.17 -0.23 -7.15
CA GLU A 58 3.98 0.27 -5.80
C GLU A 58 3.81 -0.88 -4.79
N LEU A 59 3.08 -1.93 -5.16
CA LEU A 59 2.94 -3.11 -4.30
C LEU A 59 4.29 -3.79 -4.06
N GLU A 60 5.13 -3.85 -5.07
CA GLU A 60 6.47 -4.43 -4.94
C GLU A 60 7.36 -3.54 -4.06
N ALA A 61 7.31 -2.22 -4.24
CA ALA A 61 8.05 -1.28 -3.41
C ALA A 61 7.63 -1.36 -1.94
N GLU A 62 6.35 -1.65 -1.68
CA GLU A 62 5.82 -1.81 -0.32
C GLU A 62 6.00 -3.22 0.24
N GLY A 63 6.55 -4.15 -0.54
CA GLY A 63 6.87 -5.49 -0.07
C GLY A 63 5.72 -6.49 -0.10
N TYR A 64 4.59 -6.16 -0.74
CA TYR A 64 3.46 -7.09 -0.84
C TYR A 64 3.63 -8.14 -1.91
N ILE A 65 4.39 -7.83 -2.95
CA ILE A 65 4.69 -8.76 -4.04
C ILE A 65 6.18 -8.70 -4.37
N TYR A 66 6.65 -9.73 -5.07
CA TYR A 66 8.01 -9.76 -5.59
C TYR A 66 7.99 -10.28 -7.04
N SER A 67 8.95 -9.83 -7.83
CA SER A 67 9.07 -10.21 -9.24
C SER A 67 10.22 -11.18 -9.44
N VAL A 68 10.01 -12.18 -10.30
CA VAL A 68 11.05 -13.09 -10.73
C VAL A 68 11.17 -12.96 -12.25
N ALA A 69 12.37 -12.59 -12.71
CA ALA A 69 12.63 -12.37 -14.13
C ALA A 69 12.21 -13.57 -14.97
N GLY A 70 11.43 -13.32 -16.02
CA GLY A 70 10.94 -14.36 -16.91
C GLY A 70 9.82 -15.22 -16.36
N LYS A 71 9.42 -15.05 -15.10
CA LYS A 71 8.39 -15.88 -14.47
C LYS A 71 7.15 -15.08 -14.02
N GLY A 72 7.30 -13.80 -13.69
CA GLY A 72 6.19 -12.94 -13.30
C GLY A 72 6.30 -12.42 -11.89
N SER A 73 5.16 -11.99 -11.35
CA SER A 73 5.04 -11.43 -10.00
C SER A 73 4.30 -12.39 -9.09
N PHE A 74 4.72 -12.44 -7.83
CA PHE A 74 4.24 -13.39 -6.83
C PHE A 74 3.94 -12.67 -5.51
N VAL A 75 3.05 -13.25 -4.73
CA VAL A 75 2.67 -12.72 -3.42
C VAL A 75 3.78 -12.97 -2.40
N SER A 76 4.21 -11.94 -1.70
CA SER A 76 5.15 -12.06 -0.57
C SER A 76 4.42 -12.59 0.67
N GLY A 77 5.19 -13.02 1.68
CA GLY A 77 4.61 -13.38 2.96
C GLY A 77 4.01 -12.14 3.66
N THR A 78 2.86 -12.30 4.32
CA THR A 78 2.17 -11.20 4.98
C THR A 78 3.06 -10.52 6.03
N ALA A 79 3.83 -11.28 6.79
CA ALA A 79 4.73 -10.74 7.80
C ALA A 79 5.80 -9.85 7.19
N ASP A 80 6.35 -10.25 6.04
CA ASP A 80 7.37 -9.46 5.33
C ASP A 80 6.77 -8.16 4.78
N ALA A 81 5.56 -8.26 4.21
CA ALA A 81 4.85 -7.08 3.70
C ALA A 81 4.56 -6.09 4.83
N ASP A 82 4.09 -6.57 5.97
CA ASP A 82 3.80 -5.72 7.12
C ASP A 82 5.06 -5.04 7.65
N ALA A 83 6.18 -5.75 7.69
CA ALA A 83 7.46 -5.19 8.13
C ALA A 83 7.93 -4.07 7.20
N VAL A 84 7.87 -4.31 5.89
CA VAL A 84 8.26 -3.31 4.89
C VAL A 84 7.34 -2.10 4.95
N ARG A 85 6.03 -2.32 5.03
CA ARG A 85 5.06 -1.22 5.10
C ARG A 85 5.26 -0.38 6.37
N ARG A 86 5.51 -1.03 7.49
CA ARG A 86 5.76 -0.36 8.76
C ARG A 86 7.00 0.54 8.67
N GLU A 87 8.05 0.06 8.04
CA GLU A 87 9.28 0.83 7.88
C GLU A 87 9.09 2.02 6.95
N THR A 88 8.35 1.85 5.85
CA THR A 88 8.01 2.92 4.92
C THR A 88 7.23 4.03 5.63
N LEU A 89 6.21 3.65 6.40
CA LEU A 89 5.40 4.62 7.15
C LEU A 89 6.22 5.35 8.21
N ARG A 90 7.16 4.65 8.85
CA ARG A 90 8.06 5.24 9.82
C ARG A 90 8.95 6.31 9.20
N ALA A 91 9.47 6.03 8.01
CA ALA A 91 10.27 7.01 7.25
C ALA A 91 9.44 8.24 6.88
N ASP A 92 8.19 8.03 6.44
CA ASP A 92 7.29 9.12 6.09
C ASP A 92 6.99 10.00 7.32
N VAL A 93 6.75 9.39 8.46
CA VAL A 93 6.51 10.13 9.72
C VAL A 93 7.72 10.98 10.08
N LYS A 94 8.94 10.43 9.97
CA LYS A 94 10.17 11.18 10.26
C LYS A 94 10.29 12.40 9.36
N LYS A 95 10.01 12.22 8.08
CA LYS A 95 10.06 13.31 7.10
C LYS A 95 9.09 14.43 7.45
N LEU A 96 7.85 14.08 7.76
CA LEU A 96 6.82 15.05 8.11
C LEU A 96 7.13 15.76 9.44
N LEU A 97 7.65 15.05 10.43
CA LEU A 97 8.06 15.64 11.70
C LEU A 97 9.21 16.64 11.51
N ASN A 98 10.17 16.34 10.62
CA ASN A 98 11.24 17.26 10.29
C ASN A 98 10.69 18.56 9.67
N GLU A 99 9.73 18.45 8.78
CA GLU A 99 9.09 19.63 8.18
C GLU A 99 8.38 20.48 9.23
N LEU A 100 7.65 19.84 10.14
CA LEU A 100 6.99 20.54 11.25
C LEU A 100 8.00 21.25 12.15
N ARG A 101 9.15 20.62 12.40
CA ARG A 101 10.21 21.23 13.20
C ARG A 101 10.73 22.53 12.56
N TYR A 102 10.90 22.54 11.25
CA TYR A 102 11.30 23.75 10.54
C TYR A 102 10.26 24.85 10.62
N LEU A 103 9.00 24.49 10.81
CA LEU A 103 7.90 25.44 10.97
C LEU A 103 7.69 25.86 12.43
N GLY A 104 8.60 25.48 13.33
CA GLY A 104 8.57 25.90 14.71
C GLY A 104 7.81 25.01 15.67
N VAL A 105 7.38 23.83 15.22
CA VAL A 105 6.69 22.86 16.09
C VAL A 105 7.72 22.23 17.02
N THR A 106 7.45 22.26 18.33
CA THR A 106 8.35 21.72 19.34
C THR A 106 8.15 20.21 19.50
N GLU A 107 9.11 19.58 20.18
CA GLU A 107 8.99 18.17 20.51
C GLU A 107 7.73 17.87 21.35
N ALA A 108 7.40 18.75 22.29
CA ALA A 108 6.19 18.62 23.11
C ALA A 108 4.92 18.68 22.26
N ASP A 109 4.88 19.60 21.28
CA ASP A 109 3.75 19.72 20.36
C ASP A 109 3.59 18.48 19.50
N ALA A 110 4.70 17.94 19.00
CA ALA A 110 4.69 16.71 18.20
C ALA A 110 4.22 15.51 19.02
N ALA A 111 4.69 15.40 20.26
CA ALA A 111 4.27 14.33 21.17
C ALA A 111 2.77 14.41 21.47
N ALA A 112 2.25 15.62 21.66
CA ALA A 112 0.82 15.84 21.89
C ALA A 112 -0.01 15.43 20.67
N LEU A 113 0.47 15.73 19.47
CA LEU A 113 -0.20 15.31 18.24
C LEU A 113 -0.30 13.80 18.13
N ILE A 114 0.80 13.10 18.39
CA ILE A 114 0.83 11.64 18.35
C ILE A 114 -0.13 11.05 19.38
N LYS A 115 -0.12 11.59 20.58
CA LYS A 115 -0.99 11.15 21.67
C LYS A 115 -2.46 11.31 21.30
N ASP A 116 -2.84 12.46 20.74
CA ASP A 116 -4.21 12.74 20.32
C ASP A 116 -4.66 11.74 19.25
N CYS A 117 -3.82 11.45 18.26
CA CYS A 117 -4.13 10.49 17.21
C CYS A 117 -4.36 9.09 17.77
N LEU A 118 -3.50 8.64 18.69
CA LEU A 118 -3.61 7.32 19.28
C LEU A 118 -4.83 7.20 20.20
N LEU A 119 -5.12 8.25 20.98
CA LEU A 119 -6.30 8.26 21.85
C LEU A 119 -7.59 8.22 21.03
N TYR A 120 -7.64 8.97 19.94
CA TYR A 120 -8.80 8.97 19.04
C TYR A 120 -9.03 7.57 18.46
N THR A 121 -7.98 6.91 18.02
CA THR A 121 -8.05 5.56 17.47
C THR A 121 -8.51 4.56 18.54
N SER A 122 -8.02 4.69 19.77
CA SER A 122 -8.40 3.83 20.87
C SER A 122 -9.89 3.99 21.23
N ASP A 123 -10.39 5.21 21.21
CA ASP A 123 -11.80 5.50 21.48
C ASP A 123 -12.71 4.94 20.40
N ALA A 124 -12.23 4.86 19.16
CA ALA A 124 -12.98 4.31 18.04
C ALA A 124 -13.07 2.77 18.08
N ALA A 125 -12.16 2.16 18.81
CA ALA A 125 -12.15 0.70 18.95
C ALA A 125 -13.13 0.26 20.03
#